data_f74689a0e369fae4208e7623b34e1232
#
_entry.id   f74689a0e369fae4208e7623b34e1232
#
_cell.length_a   1.000
_cell.length_b   1.000
_cell.length_c   1.000
_cell.angle_alpha   90.00
_cell.angle_beta   90.00
_cell.angle_gamma   90.00
#
_symmetry.space_group_name_H-M   'P 1'
#
loop_
_entity.id
_entity.type
_entity.pdbx_description
1 polymer ?
#
loop_
_entity_poly.entity_id
_entity_poly.type
_entity_poly.pdbx_seq_one_letter_code
_entity_poly.pdbx_strand_id
1 'polypeptide(L)'
;QDGAERPGTNTRKEPVGVEERIISQQIKVTKTIDENVIRSNGLTTNEWNTYSKNMVHTLQVLHVEEKDIVHIVEIIKCKYDWKYPAQGREPQLCFYSDRGLLSEDMYAGYEQFCENIGGELARDALKQNYPKLYECLRENGKAFLVKFKIPFSNIKSYNQDTIIYQFVAYFAGRYFWNYDYEIHFDGNTDKAVPASDILELIPYTTDRYYFKK
;
A
#
# COMPACT_ATOMS: atom_id res chain seq x y z
N GLN A 1 -22.85 49.59 45.40
CA GLN A 1 -23.18 49.22 44.04
C GLN A 1 -21.85 48.84 43.40
N ASP A 2 -21.40 47.58 43.60
CA ASP A 2 -20.14 47.11 43.11
C ASP A 2 -20.40 46.10 42.01
N GLY A 3 -20.10 46.49 40.77
CA GLY A 3 -20.12 45.65 39.61
C GLY A 3 -18.86 44.83 39.59
N ALA A 4 -18.97 43.56 39.98
CA ALA A 4 -17.90 42.57 39.83
C ALA A 4 -17.83 42.10 38.37
N GLU A 5 -16.79 42.50 37.65
CA GLU A 5 -16.39 41.96 36.35
C GLU A 5 -16.03 40.50 36.53
N ARG A 6 -16.68 39.61 35.77
CA ARG A 6 -16.29 38.19 35.69
C ARG A 6 -15.01 38.05 34.85
N PRO A 7 -14.00 37.33 35.32
CA PRO A 7 -12.80 37.11 34.54
C PRO A 7 -13.11 36.31 33.28
N GLY A 8 -12.54 36.78 32.18
CA GLY A 8 -12.72 36.24 30.83
C GLY A 8 -12.49 34.73 30.73
N THR A 9 -13.33 34.11 29.97
CA THR A 9 -13.22 32.71 29.54
C THR A 9 -11.89 32.50 28.82
N ASN A 10 -11.00 31.83 29.50
CA ASN A 10 -9.74 31.36 28.94
C ASN A 10 -10.07 30.29 27.89
N THR A 11 -10.21 30.70 26.65
CA THR A 11 -10.31 29.78 25.53
C THR A 11 -8.97 29.02 25.42
N ARG A 12 -8.90 27.86 26.07
CA ARG A 12 -7.84 26.88 25.77
C ARG A 12 -7.88 26.64 24.27
N LYS A 13 -6.88 27.17 23.57
CA LYS A 13 -6.56 26.68 22.24
C LYS A 13 -6.32 25.17 22.39
N GLU A 14 -7.17 24.36 21.80
CA GLU A 14 -6.91 22.93 21.70
C GLU A 14 -5.51 22.77 21.12
N PRO A 15 -4.67 21.92 21.70
CA PRO A 15 -3.35 21.68 21.16
C PRO A 15 -3.57 21.10 19.76
N VAL A 16 -3.10 21.81 18.74
CA VAL A 16 -3.00 21.33 17.35
C VAL A 16 -2.37 19.93 17.43
N GLY A 17 -3.12 18.93 17.01
CA GLY A 17 -2.94 17.53 17.38
C GLY A 17 -1.52 17.04 17.18
N VAL A 18 -0.98 16.47 18.23
CA VAL A 18 0.27 15.68 18.23
C VAL A 18 0.17 14.54 17.20
N GLU A 19 -1.04 14.10 16.85
CA GLU A 19 -1.35 13.06 15.87
C GLU A 19 -0.86 13.35 14.44
N GLU A 20 -0.82 14.61 14.01
CA GLU A 20 -0.31 14.98 12.68
C GLU A 20 1.20 14.84 12.53
N ARG A 21 1.95 14.63 13.61
CA ARG A 21 3.41 14.57 13.60
C ARG A 21 4.00 13.16 13.62
N ILE A 22 3.21 12.13 13.86
CA ILE A 22 3.70 10.76 13.82
C ILE A 22 3.65 10.29 12.37
N ILE A 23 4.81 10.35 11.72
CA ILE A 23 5.00 9.83 10.36
C ILE A 23 5.58 8.43 10.49
N SER A 24 4.85 7.43 10.01
CA SER A 24 5.32 6.05 9.96
C SER A 24 5.92 5.75 8.58
N GLN A 25 7.06 5.05 8.56
CA GLN A 25 7.64 4.52 7.33
C GLN A 25 7.02 3.17 7.03
N GLN A 26 6.56 2.99 5.80
CA GLN A 26 5.87 1.78 5.35
C GLN A 26 6.52 1.23 4.09
N ILE A 27 6.29 -0.03 3.83
CA ILE A 27 6.81 -0.74 2.66
C ILE A 27 5.64 -1.37 1.90
N LYS A 28 5.54 -1.05 0.63
CA LYS A 28 4.63 -1.72 -0.31
C LYS A 28 5.42 -2.43 -1.39
N VAL A 29 4.94 -3.60 -1.75
CA VAL A 29 5.41 -4.28 -2.95
C VAL A 29 4.52 -3.93 -4.12
N THR A 30 5.13 -3.62 -5.23
CA THR A 30 4.42 -3.36 -6.47
C THR A 30 5.23 -3.80 -7.67
N LYS A 31 4.56 -4.14 -8.75
CA LYS A 31 5.17 -4.43 -10.03
C LYS A 31 4.65 -3.46 -11.07
N THR A 32 5.54 -2.84 -11.81
CA THR A 32 5.22 -1.87 -12.86
C THR A 32 6.11 -2.07 -14.08
N ILE A 33 5.61 -1.63 -15.22
CA ILE A 33 6.39 -1.62 -16.46
C ILE A 33 7.34 -0.42 -16.49
N ASP A 34 6.96 0.68 -15.83
CA ASP A 34 7.76 1.90 -15.75
C ASP A 34 7.81 2.45 -14.31
N GLU A 35 9.02 2.50 -13.74
CA GLU A 35 9.23 3.04 -12.39
C GLU A 35 8.95 4.54 -12.29
N ASN A 36 9.05 5.28 -13.39
CA ASN A 36 8.79 6.70 -13.40
C ASN A 36 7.33 7.03 -13.05
N VAL A 37 6.41 6.10 -13.29
CA VAL A 37 5.01 6.25 -12.87
C VAL A 37 4.91 6.38 -11.35
N ILE A 38 5.67 5.57 -10.61
CA ILE A 38 5.70 5.66 -9.13
C ILE A 38 6.42 6.93 -8.69
N ARG A 39 7.53 7.27 -9.33
CA ARG A 39 8.32 8.47 -9.00
C ARG A 39 7.56 9.77 -9.25
N SER A 40 6.69 9.80 -10.27
CA SER A 40 5.93 11.00 -10.64
C SER A 40 4.58 11.07 -9.93
N ASN A 41 3.88 9.96 -9.81
CA ASN A 41 2.47 9.92 -9.36
C ASN A 41 2.30 9.40 -7.93
N GLY A 42 3.36 8.79 -7.35
CA GLY A 42 3.27 8.13 -6.05
C GLY A 42 2.56 6.78 -6.11
N LEU A 43 1.95 6.38 -5.00
CA LEU A 43 1.16 5.15 -4.91
C LEU A 43 -0.33 5.49 -4.86
N THR A 44 -1.11 4.76 -5.63
CA THR A 44 -2.56 4.93 -5.70
C THR A 44 -3.28 3.78 -5.00
N THR A 45 -4.50 4.03 -4.55
CA THR A 45 -5.41 2.99 -4.11
C THR A 45 -5.91 2.17 -5.30
N ASN A 46 -6.58 1.06 -5.02
CA ASN A 46 -7.19 0.22 -6.05
C ASN A 46 -8.55 0.77 -6.54
N GLU A 47 -8.75 2.09 -6.52
CA GLU A 47 -9.94 2.70 -7.09
C GLU A 47 -10.02 2.41 -8.59
N TRP A 48 -11.21 2.01 -9.07
CA TRP A 48 -11.39 1.53 -10.44
C TRP A 48 -10.89 2.50 -11.51
N ASN A 49 -11.24 3.78 -11.38
CA ASN A 49 -10.87 4.77 -12.40
C ASN A 49 -9.35 4.91 -12.55
N THR A 50 -8.62 4.84 -11.44
CA THR A 50 -7.15 4.91 -11.44
C THR A 50 -6.54 3.58 -11.88
N TYR A 51 -7.07 2.48 -11.36
CA TYR A 51 -6.60 1.14 -11.71
C TYR A 51 -6.77 0.86 -13.22
N SER A 52 -7.95 1.13 -13.77
CA SER A 52 -8.23 0.89 -15.20
C SER A 52 -7.35 1.72 -16.13
N LYS A 53 -7.12 2.99 -15.82
CA LYS A 53 -6.20 3.84 -16.59
C LYS A 53 -4.77 3.29 -16.60
N ASN A 54 -4.27 2.86 -15.45
CA ASN A 54 -2.94 2.27 -15.35
C ASN A 54 -2.85 0.94 -16.12
N MET A 55 -3.90 0.13 -16.09
CA MET A 55 -3.97 -1.12 -16.84
C MET A 55 -4.02 -0.88 -18.35
N VAL A 56 -4.85 0.04 -18.83
CA VAL A 56 -4.91 0.45 -20.24
C VAL A 56 -3.53 0.90 -20.71
N HIS A 57 -2.89 1.81 -19.98
CA HIS A 57 -1.54 2.26 -20.30
C HIS A 57 -0.53 1.09 -20.38
N THR A 58 -0.56 0.18 -19.41
CA THR A 58 0.29 -1.01 -19.41
C THR A 58 0.08 -1.87 -20.65
N LEU A 59 -1.19 -2.13 -21.02
CA LEU A 59 -1.52 -2.94 -22.19
C LEU A 59 -1.10 -2.26 -23.52
N GLN A 60 -1.20 -0.93 -23.59
CA GLN A 60 -0.73 -0.15 -24.74
C GLN A 60 0.80 -0.23 -24.88
N VAL A 61 1.55 -0.11 -23.78
CA VAL A 61 3.01 -0.26 -23.78
C VAL A 61 3.42 -1.68 -24.20
N LEU A 62 2.63 -2.68 -23.88
CA LEU A 62 2.82 -4.06 -24.33
C LEU A 62 2.31 -4.34 -25.74
N HIS A 63 1.90 -3.30 -26.47
CA HIS A 63 1.42 -3.39 -27.85
C HIS A 63 0.21 -4.31 -28.04
N VAL A 64 -0.67 -4.42 -27.03
CA VAL A 64 -1.94 -5.12 -27.15
C VAL A 64 -2.88 -4.32 -28.06
N GLU A 65 -3.58 -4.99 -28.98
CA GLU A 65 -4.51 -4.34 -29.89
C GLU A 65 -5.66 -3.66 -29.12
N GLU A 66 -6.08 -2.48 -29.57
CA GLU A 66 -7.07 -1.66 -28.86
C GLU A 66 -8.41 -2.38 -28.64
N LYS A 67 -8.86 -3.17 -29.63
CA LYS A 67 -10.07 -4.00 -29.49
C LYS A 67 -9.97 -5.01 -28.34
N ASP A 68 -8.77 -5.57 -28.12
CA ASP A 68 -8.54 -6.56 -27.07
C ASP A 68 -8.39 -5.85 -25.72
N ILE A 69 -7.81 -4.63 -25.67
CA ILE A 69 -7.71 -3.83 -24.45
C ILE A 69 -9.11 -3.58 -23.85
N VAL A 70 -10.09 -3.19 -24.67
CA VAL A 70 -11.47 -2.96 -24.21
C VAL A 70 -12.03 -4.21 -23.55
N HIS A 71 -11.93 -5.34 -24.22
CA HIS A 71 -12.45 -6.61 -23.70
C HIS A 71 -11.73 -7.09 -22.45
N ILE A 72 -10.39 -6.95 -22.39
CA ILE A 72 -9.59 -7.29 -21.23
C ILE A 72 -9.99 -6.45 -20.02
N VAL A 73 -10.15 -5.13 -20.21
CA VAL A 73 -10.56 -4.22 -19.14
C VAL A 73 -11.98 -4.55 -18.65
N GLU A 74 -12.89 -4.96 -19.52
CA GLU A 74 -14.24 -5.41 -19.12
C GLU A 74 -14.17 -6.68 -18.26
N ILE A 75 -13.35 -7.67 -18.61
CA ILE A 75 -13.17 -8.88 -17.79
C ILE A 75 -12.60 -8.53 -16.41
N ILE A 76 -11.61 -7.65 -16.36
CA ILE A 76 -11.03 -7.19 -15.10
C ILE A 76 -12.09 -6.42 -14.29
N LYS A 77 -12.94 -5.61 -14.96
CA LYS A 77 -14.03 -4.87 -14.31
C LYS A 77 -15.04 -5.80 -13.65
N CYS A 78 -15.42 -6.88 -14.31
CA CYS A 78 -16.30 -7.88 -13.72
C CYS A 78 -15.72 -8.48 -12.44
N LYS A 79 -14.40 -8.75 -12.41
CA LYS A 79 -13.72 -9.23 -11.19
C LYS A 79 -13.64 -8.16 -10.12
N TYR A 80 -13.39 -6.92 -10.51
CA TYR A 80 -13.38 -5.78 -9.60
C TYR A 80 -14.74 -5.60 -8.92
N ASP A 81 -15.82 -5.57 -9.68
CA ASP A 81 -17.18 -5.37 -9.17
C ASP A 81 -17.63 -6.50 -8.24
N TRP A 82 -17.21 -7.73 -8.55
CA TRP A 82 -17.46 -8.86 -7.66
C TRP A 82 -16.68 -8.74 -6.35
N LYS A 83 -15.41 -8.32 -6.40
CA LYS A 83 -14.52 -8.31 -5.24
C LYS A 83 -14.76 -7.13 -4.31
N TYR A 84 -14.93 -5.92 -4.86
CA TYR A 84 -15.00 -4.72 -4.05
C TYR A 84 -16.44 -4.38 -3.61
N PRO A 85 -17.41 -4.10 -4.50
CA PRO A 85 -18.75 -3.77 -4.04
C PRO A 85 -19.49 -4.98 -3.44
N ALA A 86 -19.45 -6.13 -4.09
CA ALA A 86 -20.25 -7.27 -3.67
C ALA A 86 -19.75 -7.94 -2.37
N GLN A 87 -18.45 -7.86 -2.08
CA GLN A 87 -17.88 -8.36 -0.83
C GLN A 87 -17.66 -7.27 0.23
N GLY A 88 -18.14 -6.05 -0.01
CA GLY A 88 -18.01 -4.94 0.92
C GLY A 88 -16.56 -4.46 1.13
N ARG A 89 -15.67 -4.77 0.19
CA ARG A 89 -14.27 -4.28 0.24
C ARG A 89 -14.20 -2.88 -0.34
N GLU A 90 -13.59 -1.98 0.39
CA GLU A 90 -13.27 -0.65 -0.13
C GLU A 90 -11.92 -0.65 -0.86
N PRO A 91 -11.77 0.20 -1.90
CA PRO A 91 -10.48 0.42 -2.55
C PRO A 91 -9.45 0.94 -1.55
N GLN A 92 -8.32 0.25 -1.43
CA GLN A 92 -7.29 0.58 -0.44
C GLN A 92 -5.88 0.31 -0.98
N LEU A 93 -4.90 0.93 -0.35
CA LEU A 93 -3.49 0.68 -0.53
C LEU A 93 -3.00 -0.15 0.65
N CYS A 94 -2.67 -1.42 0.44
CA CYS A 94 -2.12 -2.30 1.46
C CYS A 94 -0.58 -2.17 1.52
N PHE A 95 -0.01 -2.29 2.72
CA PHE A 95 1.42 -2.16 2.98
C PHE A 95 1.84 -2.90 4.25
N TYR A 96 3.12 -2.93 4.52
CA TYR A 96 3.73 -3.55 5.69
C TYR A 96 4.60 -2.55 6.44
N SER A 97 4.72 -2.70 7.76
CA SER A 97 5.52 -1.82 8.61
C SER A 97 7.02 -2.00 8.39
N ASP A 98 7.45 -3.19 8.01
CA ASP A 98 8.86 -3.52 7.85
C ASP A 98 9.08 -4.66 6.85
N ARG A 99 10.38 -4.96 6.60
CA ARG A 99 10.80 -6.01 5.67
C ARG A 99 10.68 -7.42 6.23
N GLY A 100 10.68 -7.59 7.54
CA GLY A 100 10.62 -8.91 8.18
C GLY A 100 9.31 -9.62 7.86
N LEU A 101 8.21 -8.88 7.72
CA LEU A 101 6.91 -9.40 7.28
C LEU A 101 6.92 -9.92 5.83
N LEU A 102 7.97 -9.63 5.08
CA LEU A 102 8.15 -10.07 3.71
C LEU A 102 8.98 -11.36 3.61
N SER A 103 9.36 -11.95 4.74
CA SER A 103 10.08 -13.23 4.74
C SER A 103 9.16 -14.40 4.39
N GLU A 104 9.70 -15.38 3.69
CA GLU A 104 8.97 -16.54 3.15
C GLU A 104 8.19 -17.32 4.22
N ASP A 105 8.68 -17.32 5.45
CA ASP A 105 8.09 -18.12 6.54
C ASP A 105 6.76 -17.56 7.05
N MET A 106 6.48 -16.28 6.82
CA MET A 106 5.26 -15.64 7.34
C MET A 106 4.17 -15.40 6.31
N TYR A 107 4.53 -15.19 5.04
CA TYR A 107 3.56 -14.82 4.00
C TYR A 107 3.92 -15.42 2.62
N ALA A 108 3.60 -16.67 2.41
CA ALA A 108 3.67 -17.31 1.09
C ALA A 108 2.85 -16.56 0.00
N GLY A 109 2.01 -15.59 0.39
CA GLY A 109 1.28 -14.70 -0.51
C GLY A 109 2.08 -13.55 -1.09
N TYR A 110 3.27 -13.26 -0.56
CA TYR A 110 4.06 -12.10 -0.97
C TYR A 110 4.54 -12.18 -2.43
N GLU A 111 5.01 -13.32 -2.86
CA GLU A 111 5.36 -13.56 -4.26
C GLU A 111 4.20 -13.24 -5.20
N GLN A 112 2.96 -13.48 -4.77
CA GLN A 112 1.78 -13.19 -5.56
C GLN A 112 1.59 -11.69 -5.84
N PHE A 113 2.02 -10.81 -4.96
CA PHE A 113 1.94 -9.36 -5.19
C PHE A 113 3.00 -8.85 -6.18
N CYS A 114 4.11 -9.59 -6.30
CA CYS A 114 5.17 -9.30 -7.26
C CYS A 114 5.02 -10.10 -8.56
N GLU A 115 4.11 -11.06 -8.61
CA GLU A 115 4.03 -12.03 -9.69
C GLU A 115 3.72 -11.36 -11.02
N ASN A 116 2.78 -10.42 -11.05
CA ASN A 116 2.38 -9.77 -12.29
C ASN A 116 2.01 -8.30 -12.11
N ILE A 117 2.06 -7.56 -13.21
CA ILE A 117 1.54 -6.21 -13.28
C ILE A 117 0.00 -6.27 -13.13
N GLY A 118 -0.57 -5.32 -12.38
CA GLY A 118 -2.00 -5.28 -12.10
C GLY A 118 -2.44 -6.14 -10.91
N GLY A 119 -1.51 -6.86 -10.28
CA GLY A 119 -1.74 -7.58 -9.03
C GLY A 119 -2.82 -8.66 -9.12
N GLU A 120 -3.50 -8.89 -8.01
CA GLU A 120 -4.50 -9.96 -7.86
C GLU A 120 -5.68 -9.85 -8.85
N LEU A 121 -6.15 -8.63 -9.14
CA LEU A 121 -7.27 -8.44 -10.07
C LEU A 121 -6.94 -8.90 -11.49
N ALA A 122 -5.78 -8.50 -12.01
CA ALA A 122 -5.32 -8.93 -13.32
C ALA A 122 -5.04 -10.43 -13.35
N ARG A 123 -4.40 -10.99 -12.30
CA ARG A 123 -4.17 -12.42 -12.17
C ARG A 123 -5.48 -13.21 -12.27
N ASP A 124 -6.45 -12.89 -11.44
CA ASP A 124 -7.71 -13.63 -11.32
C ASP A 124 -8.58 -13.49 -12.57
N ALA A 125 -8.44 -12.37 -13.30
CA ALA A 125 -9.15 -12.15 -14.53
C ALA A 125 -8.49 -12.82 -15.75
N LEU A 126 -7.15 -12.76 -15.84
CA LEU A 126 -6.44 -13.06 -17.07
C LEU A 126 -5.83 -14.46 -17.11
N LYS A 127 -5.46 -15.05 -15.96
CA LYS A 127 -4.78 -16.34 -15.91
C LYS A 127 -5.52 -17.44 -16.69
N GLN A 128 -6.84 -17.45 -16.65
CA GLN A 128 -7.67 -18.44 -17.36
C GLN A 128 -8.07 -17.98 -18.76
N ASN A 129 -8.41 -16.71 -18.94
CA ASN A 129 -9.00 -16.19 -20.16
C ASN A 129 -7.94 -15.76 -21.20
N TYR A 130 -6.80 -15.26 -20.72
CA TYR A 130 -5.70 -14.74 -21.55
C TYR A 130 -4.34 -15.20 -21.02
N PRO A 131 -4.06 -16.51 -20.98
CA PRO A 131 -2.84 -17.04 -20.34
C PRO A 131 -1.54 -16.46 -20.93
N LYS A 132 -1.47 -16.25 -22.23
CA LYS A 132 -0.30 -15.64 -22.88
C LYS A 132 -0.08 -14.20 -22.45
N LEU A 133 -1.15 -13.42 -22.33
CA LEU A 133 -1.07 -12.04 -21.83
C LEU A 133 -0.68 -12.03 -20.35
N TYR A 134 -1.24 -12.93 -19.56
CA TYR A 134 -0.87 -13.08 -18.16
C TYR A 134 0.64 -13.35 -18.00
N GLU A 135 1.21 -14.26 -18.77
CA GLU A 135 2.65 -14.52 -18.77
C GLU A 135 3.44 -13.29 -19.23
N CYS A 136 2.96 -12.56 -20.25
CA CYS A 136 3.57 -11.32 -20.70
C CYS A 136 3.60 -10.25 -19.57
N LEU A 137 2.50 -10.08 -18.81
CA LEU A 137 2.45 -9.18 -17.66
C LEU A 137 3.39 -9.65 -16.52
N ARG A 138 3.57 -10.95 -16.38
CA ARG A 138 4.48 -11.53 -15.41
C ARG A 138 5.96 -11.27 -15.76
N GLU A 139 6.32 -11.39 -17.03
CA GLU A 139 7.71 -11.32 -17.49
C GLU A 139 8.22 -9.89 -17.68
N ASN A 140 7.37 -8.98 -18.17
CA ASN A 140 7.80 -7.65 -18.60
C ASN A 140 7.82 -6.58 -17.50
N GLY A 141 7.26 -6.84 -16.34
CA GLY A 141 7.27 -5.88 -15.24
C GLY A 141 8.49 -6.01 -14.34
N LYS A 142 8.91 -4.89 -13.78
CA LYS A 142 9.89 -4.84 -12.69
C LYS A 142 9.17 -4.73 -11.37
N ALA A 143 9.53 -5.60 -10.42
CA ALA A 143 9.02 -5.53 -9.07
C ALA A 143 9.87 -4.59 -8.21
N PHE A 144 9.22 -3.84 -7.33
CA PHE A 144 9.85 -2.90 -6.41
C PHE A 144 9.30 -3.05 -5.01
N LEU A 145 10.19 -2.89 -4.04
CA LEU A 145 9.84 -2.49 -2.68
C LEU A 145 9.79 -0.96 -2.66
N VAL A 146 8.64 -0.42 -2.41
CA VAL A 146 8.42 1.02 -2.31
C VAL A 146 8.39 1.38 -0.84
N LYS A 147 9.39 2.10 -0.37
CA LYS A 147 9.42 2.66 0.98
C LYS A 147 8.82 4.05 0.94
N PHE A 148 7.87 4.32 1.80
CA PHE A 148 7.16 5.60 1.84
C PHE A 148 6.81 5.99 3.26
N LYS A 149 6.46 7.25 3.46
CA LYS A 149 5.95 7.78 4.72
C LYS A 149 4.46 8.06 4.60
N ILE A 150 3.74 7.86 5.70
CA ILE A 150 2.31 8.13 5.80
C ILE A 150 1.99 8.65 7.21
N PRO A 151 1.10 9.65 7.37
CA PRO A 151 0.61 10.05 8.67
C PRO A 151 -0.04 8.86 9.39
N PHE A 152 0.27 8.68 10.66
CA PHE A 152 -0.27 7.55 11.43
C PHE A 152 -1.80 7.54 11.46
N SER A 153 -2.43 8.70 11.49
CA SER A 153 -3.89 8.87 11.42
C SER A 153 -4.54 8.30 10.14
N ASN A 154 -3.75 8.12 9.07
CA ASN A 154 -4.22 7.53 7.81
C ASN A 154 -4.03 6.02 7.75
N ILE A 155 -3.43 5.40 8.76
CA ILE A 155 -3.21 3.97 8.82
C ILE A 155 -4.47 3.31 9.38
N LYS A 156 -5.00 2.38 8.60
CA LYS A 156 -6.04 1.45 9.03
C LYS A 156 -5.42 0.07 9.16
N SER A 157 -5.75 -0.66 10.20
CA SER A 157 -5.36 -2.06 10.35
C SER A 157 -6.58 -2.87 10.72
N TYR A 158 -6.57 -4.14 10.39
CA TYR A 158 -7.59 -5.08 10.86
C TYR A 158 -7.59 -5.21 12.39
N ASN A 159 -6.51 -4.80 13.05
CA ASN A 159 -6.32 -4.81 14.50
C ASN A 159 -5.65 -3.52 14.98
N GLN A 160 -6.39 -2.40 15.03
CA GLN A 160 -5.86 -1.11 15.51
C GLN A 160 -5.26 -1.21 16.91
N ASP A 161 -5.90 -1.97 17.81
CA ASP A 161 -5.39 -2.20 19.17
C ASP A 161 -4.01 -2.88 19.16
N THR A 162 -3.78 -3.78 18.21
CA THR A 162 -2.49 -4.46 18.05
C THR A 162 -1.39 -3.48 17.67
N ILE A 163 -1.66 -2.50 16.81
CA ILE A 163 -0.68 -1.48 16.43
C ILE A 163 -0.28 -0.66 17.66
N ILE A 164 -1.25 -0.17 18.41
CA ILE A 164 -1.00 0.62 19.63
C ILE A 164 -0.19 -0.21 20.63
N TYR A 165 -0.57 -1.45 20.84
CA TYR A 165 0.17 -2.37 21.72
C TYR A 165 1.61 -2.56 21.28
N GLN A 166 1.87 -2.77 19.99
CA GLN A 166 3.22 -2.94 19.45
C GLN A 166 4.06 -1.68 19.61
N PHE A 167 3.49 -0.48 19.40
CA PHE A 167 4.18 0.76 19.68
C PHE A 167 4.53 0.91 21.16
N VAL A 168 3.58 0.63 22.06
CA VAL A 168 3.84 0.67 23.51
C VAL A 168 4.92 -0.33 23.89
N ALA A 169 4.87 -1.55 23.37
CA ALA A 169 5.88 -2.58 23.61
C ALA A 169 7.27 -2.18 23.09
N TYR A 170 7.33 -1.57 21.90
CA TYR A 170 8.56 -1.05 21.32
C TYR A 170 9.20 0.02 22.21
N PHE A 171 8.42 1.02 22.62
CA PHE A 171 8.93 2.08 23.50
C PHE A 171 9.32 1.54 24.86
N ALA A 172 8.50 0.69 25.46
CA ALA A 172 8.79 0.07 26.75
C ALA A 172 10.07 -0.80 26.68
N GLY A 173 10.18 -1.64 25.64
CA GLY A 173 11.35 -2.47 25.38
C GLY A 173 12.62 -1.64 25.31
N ARG A 174 12.60 -0.62 24.47
CA ARG A 174 13.77 0.22 24.22
C ARG A 174 14.18 1.09 25.42
N TYR A 175 13.23 1.71 26.11
CA TYR A 175 13.53 2.67 27.16
C TYR A 175 13.67 2.07 28.55
N PHE A 176 13.00 0.94 28.82
CA PHE A 176 13.02 0.36 30.17
C PHE A 176 13.80 -0.96 30.26
N TRP A 177 13.84 -1.74 29.18
CA TRP A 177 14.45 -3.08 29.21
C TRP A 177 15.67 -3.25 28.30
N ASN A 178 16.06 -2.18 27.57
CA ASN A 178 17.14 -2.22 26.57
C ASN A 178 16.98 -3.40 25.57
N TYR A 179 15.75 -3.63 25.17
CA TYR A 179 15.36 -4.69 24.23
C TYR A 179 14.83 -4.06 22.96
N ASP A 180 15.40 -4.43 21.80
CA ASP A 180 14.92 -4.00 20.50
C ASP A 180 13.69 -4.84 20.11
N TYR A 181 12.52 -4.30 20.40
CA TYR A 181 11.26 -4.87 19.95
C TYR A 181 10.96 -4.38 18.54
N GLU A 182 10.79 -5.29 17.60
CA GLU A 182 10.42 -4.94 16.23
C GLU A 182 8.91 -4.75 16.11
N ILE A 183 8.50 -3.70 15.41
CA ILE A 183 7.08 -3.42 15.15
C ILE A 183 6.69 -4.08 13.84
N HIS A 184 5.84 -5.10 13.93
CA HIS A 184 5.36 -5.87 12.80
C HIS A 184 3.85 -5.73 12.64
N PHE A 185 3.38 -5.03 11.63
CA PHE A 185 1.97 -5.02 11.28
C PHE A 185 1.77 -4.88 9.77
N ASP A 186 0.70 -5.44 9.27
CA ASP A 186 0.12 -5.12 7.98
C ASP A 186 -0.92 -4.02 8.15
N GLY A 187 -0.91 -3.08 7.22
CA GLY A 187 -1.80 -1.95 7.26
C GLY A 187 -2.37 -1.62 5.89
N ASN A 188 -3.36 -0.77 5.92
CA ASN A 188 -3.90 -0.22 4.70
C ASN A 188 -4.30 1.26 4.88
N THR A 189 -4.53 1.93 3.78
CA THR A 189 -5.05 3.29 3.75
C THR A 189 -6.00 3.47 2.55
N ASP A 190 -7.01 4.29 2.73
CA ASP A 190 -7.89 4.75 1.65
C ASP A 190 -7.33 5.99 0.93
N LYS A 191 -6.16 6.45 1.31
CA LYS A 191 -5.49 7.62 0.73
C LYS A 191 -4.39 7.20 -0.24
N ALA A 192 -4.26 7.93 -1.32
CA ALA A 192 -3.08 7.85 -2.17
C ALA A 192 -1.86 8.41 -1.43
N VAL A 193 -0.67 7.88 -1.72
CA VAL A 193 0.60 8.38 -1.22
C VAL A 193 1.24 9.22 -2.32
N PRO A 194 1.39 10.55 -2.12
CA PRO A 194 1.97 11.42 -3.14
C PRO A 194 3.44 11.07 -3.40
N ALA A 195 3.93 11.43 -4.57
CA ALA A 195 5.32 11.17 -4.98
C ALA A 195 6.36 11.76 -4.00
N SER A 196 6.04 12.91 -3.38
CA SER A 196 6.90 13.54 -2.35
C SER A 196 7.09 12.71 -1.10
N ASP A 197 6.22 11.75 -0.86
CA ASP A 197 6.26 10.89 0.32
C ASP A 197 6.88 9.51 0.02
N ILE A 198 7.28 9.27 -1.23
CA ILE A 198 8.08 8.11 -1.60
C ILE A 198 9.53 8.37 -1.18
N LEU A 199 10.04 7.53 -0.30
CA LEU A 199 11.39 7.65 0.24
C LEU A 199 12.40 6.89 -0.60
N GLU A 200 12.03 5.68 -1.05
CA GLU A 200 12.96 4.80 -1.75
C GLU A 200 12.19 3.82 -2.65
N LEU A 201 12.74 3.55 -3.84
CA LEU A 201 12.34 2.48 -4.72
C LEU A 201 13.49 1.47 -4.81
N ILE A 202 13.29 0.31 -4.26
CA ILE A 202 14.29 -0.76 -4.22
C ILE A 202 13.87 -1.83 -5.22
N PRO A 203 14.67 -2.09 -6.28
CA PRO A 203 14.38 -3.19 -7.18
C PRO A 203 14.30 -4.50 -6.42
N TYR A 204 13.20 -5.23 -6.62
CA TYR A 204 13.01 -6.55 -6.06
C TYR A 204 13.48 -7.60 -7.06
N THR A 205 14.43 -8.44 -6.63
CA THR A 205 14.80 -9.65 -7.35
C THR A 205 14.69 -10.81 -6.37
N THR A 206 14.05 -11.89 -6.77
CA THR A 206 13.86 -13.09 -5.96
C THR A 206 15.17 -13.63 -5.36
N ASP A 207 16.28 -13.44 -6.06
CA ASP A 207 17.60 -13.90 -5.62
C ASP A 207 18.22 -13.13 -4.45
N ARG A 208 17.69 -11.95 -4.10
CA ARG A 208 18.26 -11.09 -3.05
C ARG A 208 17.63 -11.26 -1.68
N TYR A 209 16.54 -12.00 -1.56
CA TYR A 209 15.76 -12.08 -0.33
C TYR A 209 15.94 -13.35 0.48
N TYR A 210 16.83 -14.24 0.08
CA TYR A 210 17.39 -15.19 1.04
C TYR A 210 18.27 -14.39 2.00
N PHE A 211 17.67 -13.90 3.06
CA PHE A 211 18.38 -13.22 4.14
C PHE A 211 19.48 -14.17 4.63
N LYS A 212 20.72 -13.82 4.34
CA LYS A 212 21.82 -14.37 5.11
C LYS A 212 21.58 -13.95 6.56
N LYS A 213 21.26 -14.92 7.40
CA LYS A 213 21.32 -14.80 8.85
C LYS A 213 22.71 -14.40 9.27
#